data_fa0a0408c690070dd8e1d10359a91dd8
#
_entry.id   fa0a0408c690070dd8e1d10359a91dd8
#
_cell.length_a   1.000
_cell.length_b   1.000
_cell.length_c   1.000
_cell.angle_alpha   90.00
_cell.angle_beta   90.00
_cell.angle_gamma   90.00
#
_symmetry.space_group_name_H-M   'P 1'
#
loop_
_entity.id
_entity.type
_entity.pdbx_description
1 polymer ?
#
loop_
_entity_poly.entity_id
_entity_poly.type
_entity_poly.pdbx_seq_one_letter_code
_entity_poly.pdbx_strand_id
1 'polypeptide(L)'
;QAETSTGVLQPLQEIGALAREYDSLFLVDAVTSLGGVSVGVDAMGIDLCYSGTQKCLSCPPGLSPITLSDQAVSVLQSRQSKVQSWYLDLGMIAQYWGETRVYHHTAPISMNYALREALRLIQEEGLPACWARHRQYQEALIAGLQAMGLEPVVDDSKLRLPPLTTVKIPDHVDEAAVRKQLL
;
A
#
# COMPACT_ATOMS: atom_id res chain seq x y z
N GLN A 1 0.07 -6.33 0.20
CA GLN A 1 0.84 -6.49 -1.04
C GLN A 1 2.34 -6.33 -0.82
N ALA A 2 2.74 -5.43 0.02
CA ALA A 2 4.11 -5.07 0.28
C ALA A 2 4.53 -5.52 1.68
N GLU A 3 5.41 -6.52 1.79
CA GLU A 3 6.00 -6.90 3.07
C GLU A 3 7.19 -5.99 3.36
N THR A 4 6.99 -5.02 4.24
CA THR A 4 7.96 -3.95 4.47
C THR A 4 9.18 -4.37 5.28
N SER A 5 9.10 -5.45 6.07
CA SER A 5 10.24 -5.96 6.82
C SER A 5 11.26 -6.70 5.94
N THR A 6 10.84 -7.23 4.80
CA THR A 6 11.67 -8.03 3.90
C THR A 6 11.85 -7.44 2.51
N GLY A 7 10.95 -6.53 2.08
CA GLY A 7 10.93 -6.00 0.72
C GLY A 7 10.32 -6.97 -0.31
N VAL A 8 9.51 -7.92 0.15
CA VAL A 8 8.82 -8.89 -0.72
C VAL A 8 7.54 -8.32 -1.28
N LEU A 9 7.36 -8.45 -2.59
CA LEU A 9 6.09 -8.20 -3.29
C LEU A 9 5.24 -9.48 -3.29
N GLN A 10 4.06 -9.44 -2.66
CA GLN A 10 3.17 -10.59 -2.54
C GLN A 10 2.42 -10.88 -3.86
N PRO A 11 2.21 -12.15 -4.22
CA PRO A 11 1.52 -12.59 -5.44
C PRO A 11 -0.01 -12.49 -5.26
N LEU A 12 -0.56 -11.28 -5.32
CA LEU A 12 -1.98 -11.03 -5.01
C LEU A 12 -2.94 -11.75 -5.94
N GLN A 13 -2.57 -11.97 -7.20
CA GLN A 13 -3.45 -12.63 -8.17
C GLN A 13 -3.72 -14.08 -7.77
N GLU A 14 -2.68 -14.80 -7.36
CA GLU A 14 -2.77 -16.18 -6.91
C GLU A 14 -3.52 -16.28 -5.58
N ILE A 15 -3.25 -15.37 -4.66
CA ILE A 15 -3.95 -15.31 -3.36
C ILE A 15 -5.43 -14.97 -3.57
N GLY A 16 -5.77 -14.03 -4.44
CA GLY A 16 -7.15 -13.68 -4.76
C GLY A 16 -7.91 -14.84 -5.43
N ALA A 17 -7.25 -15.65 -6.25
CA ALA A 17 -7.84 -16.85 -6.83
C ALA A 17 -8.21 -17.88 -5.74
N LEU A 18 -7.31 -18.10 -4.78
CA LEU A 18 -7.58 -18.97 -3.63
C LEU A 18 -8.69 -18.43 -2.74
N ALA A 19 -8.70 -17.14 -2.44
CA ALA A 19 -9.76 -16.53 -1.64
C ALA A 19 -11.15 -16.78 -2.25
N ARG A 20 -11.28 -16.63 -3.57
CA ARG A 20 -12.54 -16.94 -4.30
C ARG A 20 -12.91 -18.41 -4.27
N GLU A 21 -11.93 -19.32 -4.39
CA GLU A 21 -12.16 -20.77 -4.33
C GLU A 21 -12.78 -21.19 -2.98
N TYR A 22 -12.39 -20.48 -1.89
CA TYR A 22 -12.87 -20.76 -0.54
C TYR A 22 -13.99 -19.80 -0.09
N ASP A 23 -14.64 -19.07 -1.00
CA ASP A 23 -15.72 -18.10 -0.71
C ASP A 23 -15.35 -17.14 0.43
N SER A 24 -14.12 -16.68 0.44
CA SER A 24 -13.56 -15.79 1.45
C SER A 24 -13.34 -14.39 0.90
N LEU A 25 -13.65 -13.36 1.70
CA LEU A 25 -13.30 -11.99 1.35
C LEU A 25 -11.78 -11.80 1.34
N PHE A 26 -11.29 -11.16 0.28
CA PHE A 26 -9.87 -10.85 0.13
C PHE A 26 -9.58 -9.39 0.50
N LEU A 27 -8.96 -9.20 1.67
CA LEU A 27 -8.53 -7.90 2.16
C LEU A 27 -7.04 -7.70 1.89
N VAL A 28 -6.69 -6.56 1.30
CA VAL A 28 -5.30 -6.22 0.95
C VAL A 28 -4.87 -4.90 1.59
N ASP A 29 -3.74 -4.96 2.28
CA ASP A 29 -2.94 -3.80 2.65
C ASP A 29 -2.05 -3.41 1.47
N ALA A 30 -2.27 -2.20 0.93
CA ALA A 30 -1.47 -1.61 -0.14
C ALA A 30 -0.76 -0.32 0.31
N VAL A 31 -0.52 -0.15 1.62
CA VAL A 31 0.06 1.08 2.18
C VAL A 31 1.38 1.44 1.51
N THR A 32 2.28 0.49 1.35
CA THR A 32 3.60 0.75 0.76
C THR A 32 3.65 0.54 -0.75
N SER A 33 2.63 -0.07 -1.35
CA SER A 33 2.62 -0.45 -2.76
C SER A 33 1.83 0.48 -3.67
N LEU A 34 0.70 1.05 -3.19
CA LEU A 34 -0.19 1.87 -4.01
C LEU A 34 0.53 3.11 -4.56
N GLY A 35 0.56 3.23 -5.88
CA GLY A 35 1.32 4.25 -6.62
C GLY A 35 2.73 3.81 -7.05
N GLY A 36 3.36 2.88 -6.32
CA GLY A 36 4.71 2.38 -6.63
C GLY A 36 4.74 1.10 -7.47
N VAL A 37 3.67 0.30 -7.38
CA VAL A 37 3.45 -0.89 -8.22
C VAL A 37 1.97 -0.99 -8.57
N SER A 38 1.65 -1.84 -9.54
CA SER A 38 0.25 -2.08 -9.92
C SER A 38 -0.54 -2.73 -8.80
N VAL A 39 -1.73 -2.18 -8.51
CA VAL A 39 -2.75 -2.77 -7.64
C VAL A 39 -4.03 -2.84 -8.45
N GLY A 40 -4.22 -3.95 -9.17
CA GLY A 40 -5.40 -4.19 -10.00
C GLY A 40 -6.54 -4.75 -9.16
N VAL A 41 -7.23 -3.92 -8.37
CA VAL A 41 -8.23 -4.34 -7.39
C VAL A 41 -9.25 -5.30 -7.99
N ASP A 42 -9.89 -4.91 -9.08
CA ASP A 42 -10.93 -5.73 -9.73
C ASP A 42 -10.33 -6.98 -10.42
N ALA A 43 -9.21 -6.81 -11.13
CA ALA A 43 -8.57 -7.90 -11.86
C ALA A 43 -8.01 -9.00 -10.93
N MET A 44 -7.59 -8.62 -9.74
CA MET A 44 -7.05 -9.53 -8.72
C MET A 44 -8.13 -10.08 -7.76
N GLY A 45 -9.39 -9.63 -7.92
CA GLY A 45 -10.51 -10.05 -7.07
C GLY A 45 -10.36 -9.61 -5.62
N ILE A 46 -9.88 -8.41 -5.41
CA ILE A 46 -9.71 -7.84 -4.07
C ILE A 46 -11.03 -7.22 -3.63
N ASP A 47 -11.53 -7.66 -2.48
CA ASP A 47 -12.81 -7.19 -1.94
C ASP A 47 -12.67 -5.93 -1.11
N LEU A 48 -11.55 -5.77 -0.44
CA LEU A 48 -11.25 -4.58 0.34
C LEU A 48 -9.76 -4.25 0.21
N CYS A 49 -9.46 -3.03 -0.23
CA CYS A 49 -8.09 -2.56 -0.31
C CYS A 49 -7.97 -1.23 0.41
N TYR A 50 -6.96 -1.08 1.25
CA TYR A 50 -6.64 0.18 1.88
C TYR A 50 -5.18 0.58 1.66
N SER A 51 -4.91 1.88 1.78
CA SER A 51 -3.56 2.43 1.67
C SER A 51 -3.38 3.61 2.62
N GLY A 52 -2.16 4.14 2.65
CA GLY A 52 -1.80 5.37 3.34
C GLY A 52 -1.21 6.39 2.36
N THR A 53 -1.47 7.66 2.59
CA THR A 53 -1.04 8.74 1.69
C THR A 53 0.45 9.05 1.76
N GLN A 54 1.13 8.70 2.85
CA GLN A 54 2.53 9.08 3.14
C GLN A 54 3.60 8.18 2.50
N LYS A 55 3.22 7.21 1.68
CA LYS A 55 4.15 6.32 0.96
C LYS A 55 4.27 6.74 -0.51
N CYS A 56 4.05 5.86 -1.47
CA CYS A 56 4.25 6.17 -2.88
C CYS A 56 3.29 7.23 -3.44
N LEU A 57 2.21 7.58 -2.73
CA LEU A 57 1.38 8.73 -3.08
C LEU A 57 2.04 10.08 -2.76
N SER A 58 3.15 10.10 -2.03
CA SER A 58 3.98 11.29 -1.76
C SER A 58 3.25 12.45 -1.06
N CYS A 59 2.27 12.11 -0.22
CA CYS A 59 1.55 13.07 0.62
C CYS A 59 2.04 13.04 2.08
N PRO A 60 1.72 14.06 2.90
CA PRO A 60 1.77 13.93 4.35
C PRO A 60 0.86 12.80 4.86
N PRO A 61 1.19 12.17 6.01
CA PRO A 61 0.29 11.20 6.65
C PRO A 61 -1.01 11.88 7.13
N GLY A 62 -2.08 11.10 7.23
CA GLY A 62 -3.35 11.60 7.77
C GLY A 62 -4.59 11.14 7.01
N LEU A 63 -4.44 10.49 5.85
CA LEU A 63 -5.53 9.90 5.10
C LEU A 63 -5.23 8.43 4.78
N SER A 64 -6.29 7.62 4.76
CA SER A 64 -6.25 6.22 4.38
C SER A 64 -7.29 5.96 3.28
N PRO A 65 -6.89 6.06 2.00
CA PRO A 65 -7.77 5.66 0.90
C PRO A 65 -8.20 4.21 1.06
N ILE A 66 -9.48 3.93 0.83
CA ILE A 66 -10.05 2.59 0.94
C ILE A 66 -11.04 2.37 -0.20
N THR A 67 -11.10 1.15 -0.71
CA THR A 67 -12.13 0.70 -1.67
C THR A 67 -12.71 -0.63 -1.21
N LEU A 68 -13.99 -0.86 -1.55
CA LEU A 68 -14.74 -2.06 -1.21
C LEU A 68 -15.44 -2.58 -2.47
N SER A 69 -15.48 -3.92 -2.64
CA SER A 69 -16.32 -4.59 -3.62
C SER A 69 -17.78 -4.57 -3.19
N ASP A 70 -18.70 -4.82 -4.13
CA ASP A 70 -20.12 -4.98 -3.82
C ASP A 70 -20.37 -6.11 -2.82
N GLN A 71 -19.57 -7.19 -2.89
CA GLN A 71 -19.62 -8.28 -1.93
C GLN A 71 -19.23 -7.81 -0.53
N ALA A 72 -18.13 -7.06 -0.39
CA ALA A 72 -17.69 -6.50 0.89
C ALA A 72 -18.73 -5.53 1.46
N VAL A 73 -19.35 -4.70 0.62
CA VAL A 73 -20.44 -3.79 1.02
C VAL A 73 -21.65 -4.59 1.52
N SER A 74 -22.04 -5.67 0.83
CA SER A 74 -23.14 -6.53 1.23
C SER A 74 -22.91 -7.19 2.60
N VAL A 75 -21.69 -7.66 2.84
CA VAL A 75 -21.29 -8.23 4.16
C VAL A 75 -21.32 -7.15 5.24
N LEU A 76 -20.83 -5.95 4.95
CA LEU A 76 -20.87 -4.82 5.87
C LEU A 76 -22.31 -4.47 6.28
N GLN A 77 -23.24 -4.42 5.30
CA GLN A 77 -24.65 -4.08 5.53
C GLN A 77 -25.43 -5.18 6.27
N SER A 78 -25.08 -6.45 6.05
CA SER A 78 -25.72 -7.60 6.71
C SER A 78 -25.24 -7.86 8.12
N ARG A 79 -24.21 -7.11 8.58
CA ARG A 79 -23.59 -7.29 9.90
C ARG A 79 -24.60 -7.11 11.04
N GLN A 80 -24.71 -8.13 11.90
CA GLN A 80 -25.63 -8.11 13.06
C GLN A 80 -24.99 -7.53 14.32
N SER A 81 -23.66 -7.60 14.44
CA SER A 81 -22.94 -7.08 15.59
C SER A 81 -22.52 -5.63 15.36
N LYS A 82 -22.60 -4.80 16.39
CA LYS A 82 -22.13 -3.42 16.35
C LYS A 82 -20.62 -3.37 16.11
N VAL A 83 -20.17 -2.43 15.24
CA VAL A 83 -18.74 -2.10 15.09
C VAL A 83 -18.25 -1.49 16.39
N GLN A 84 -17.10 -1.97 16.88
CA GLN A 84 -16.57 -1.55 18.20
C GLN A 84 -15.99 -0.14 18.20
N SER A 85 -15.44 0.29 17.06
CA SER A 85 -14.90 1.64 16.91
C SER A 85 -15.84 2.49 16.07
N TRP A 86 -16.49 3.49 16.70
CA TRP A 86 -17.28 4.46 15.96
C TRP A 86 -16.50 5.13 14.82
N TYR A 87 -15.24 5.50 15.09
CA TYR A 87 -14.41 6.20 14.10
C TYR A 87 -14.03 5.34 12.89
N LEU A 88 -13.94 4.01 13.07
CA LEU A 88 -13.60 3.05 12.01
C LEU A 88 -14.84 2.32 11.45
N ASP A 89 -16.04 2.80 11.74
CA ASP A 89 -17.26 2.24 11.18
C ASP A 89 -17.43 2.70 9.72
N LEU A 90 -17.06 1.81 8.79
CA LEU A 90 -17.13 2.09 7.36
C LEU A 90 -18.57 2.35 6.86
N GLY A 91 -19.57 1.80 7.52
CA GLY A 91 -20.97 2.09 7.21
C GLY A 91 -21.35 3.54 7.52
N MET A 92 -20.90 4.06 8.66
CA MET A 92 -21.08 5.46 9.03
C MET A 92 -20.25 6.39 8.14
N ILE A 93 -19.00 6.01 7.84
CA ILE A 93 -18.11 6.78 6.95
C ILE A 93 -18.71 6.85 5.55
N ALA A 94 -19.27 5.76 5.02
CA ALA A 94 -19.94 5.74 3.71
C ALA A 94 -21.15 6.70 3.65
N GLN A 95 -21.92 6.81 4.74
CA GLN A 95 -23.02 7.78 4.83
C GLN A 95 -22.51 9.24 4.84
N TYR A 96 -21.38 9.50 5.46
CA TYR A 96 -20.76 10.83 5.49
C TYR A 96 -20.24 11.26 4.11
N TRP A 97 -19.57 10.37 3.39
CA TRP A 97 -19.02 10.65 2.05
C TRP A 97 -20.02 10.41 0.92
N GLY A 98 -21.14 9.72 1.20
CA GLY A 98 -22.20 9.43 0.24
C GLY A 98 -23.19 10.58 0.06
N GLU A 99 -24.30 10.29 -0.64
CA GLU A 99 -25.33 11.28 -0.95
C GLU A 99 -26.07 11.81 0.29
N THR A 100 -26.21 10.99 1.32
CA THR A 100 -26.92 11.36 2.57
C THR A 100 -26.17 12.40 3.40
N ARG A 101 -24.87 12.49 3.27
CA ARG A 101 -24.00 13.48 3.93
C ARG A 101 -24.24 13.61 5.44
N VAL A 102 -24.45 12.49 6.12
CA VAL A 102 -24.60 12.48 7.57
C VAL A 102 -23.24 12.79 8.20
N TYR A 103 -23.15 13.86 9.02
CA TYR A 103 -21.89 14.23 9.65
C TYR A 103 -21.33 13.11 10.52
N HIS A 104 -20.06 12.81 10.34
CA HIS A 104 -19.33 11.81 11.12
C HIS A 104 -18.14 12.45 11.86
N HIS A 105 -17.23 13.11 11.16
CA HIS A 105 -16.06 13.77 11.74
C HIS A 105 -15.62 14.94 10.87
N THR A 106 -14.80 15.83 11.42
CA THR A 106 -14.21 16.92 10.62
C THR A 106 -13.10 16.36 9.74
N ALA A 107 -13.31 16.42 8.42
CA ALA A 107 -12.31 16.00 7.45
C ALA A 107 -11.02 16.84 7.58
N PRO A 108 -9.83 16.24 7.47
CA PRO A 108 -8.56 16.96 7.51
C PRO A 108 -8.31 17.68 6.18
N ILE A 109 -8.84 18.89 6.06
CA ILE A 109 -8.92 19.65 4.79
C ILE A 109 -7.54 19.84 4.13
N SER A 110 -6.51 20.20 4.91
CA SER A 110 -5.15 20.36 4.39
C SER A 110 -4.59 19.08 3.78
N MET A 111 -4.89 17.93 4.39
CA MET A 111 -4.47 16.62 3.86
C MET A 111 -5.21 16.26 2.57
N ASN A 112 -6.48 16.65 2.45
CA ASN A 112 -7.25 16.46 1.22
C ASN A 112 -6.68 17.30 0.06
N TYR A 113 -6.26 18.55 0.31
CA TYR A 113 -5.58 19.36 -0.70
C TYR A 113 -4.23 18.74 -1.11
N ALA A 114 -3.44 18.24 -0.14
CA ALA A 114 -2.18 17.58 -0.42
C ALA A 114 -2.39 16.31 -1.26
N LEU A 115 -3.40 15.48 -0.92
CA LEU A 115 -3.74 14.28 -1.69
C LEU A 115 -4.20 14.64 -3.11
N ARG A 116 -5.05 15.67 -3.26
CA ARG A 116 -5.48 16.14 -4.59
C ARG A 116 -4.27 16.49 -5.47
N GLU A 117 -3.29 17.20 -4.93
CA GLU A 117 -2.09 17.59 -5.67
C GLU A 117 -1.22 16.38 -6.02
N ALA A 118 -1.03 15.46 -5.09
CA ALA A 118 -0.28 14.23 -5.33
C ALA A 118 -0.92 13.36 -6.43
N LEU A 119 -2.25 13.21 -6.40
CA LEU A 119 -2.99 12.48 -7.44
C LEU A 119 -2.91 13.19 -8.80
N ARG A 120 -2.91 14.53 -8.82
CA ARG A 120 -2.70 15.31 -10.05
C ARG A 120 -1.33 15.03 -10.66
N LEU A 121 -0.27 15.00 -9.86
CA LEU A 121 1.09 14.70 -10.31
C LEU A 121 1.21 13.26 -10.85
N ILE A 122 0.63 12.30 -10.14
CA ILE A 122 0.59 10.89 -10.60
C ILE A 122 -0.19 10.76 -11.91
N GLN A 123 -1.28 11.51 -12.06
CA GLN A 123 -2.07 11.50 -13.29
C GLN A 123 -1.30 12.11 -14.46
N GLU A 124 -0.52 13.18 -14.25
CA GLU A 124 0.33 13.79 -15.27
C GLU A 124 1.48 12.88 -15.70
N GLU A 125 2.14 12.20 -14.73
CA GLU A 125 3.19 11.22 -15.04
C GLU A 125 2.61 9.97 -15.71
N GLY A 126 1.43 9.54 -15.28
CA GLY A 126 0.78 8.28 -15.62
C GLY A 126 1.27 7.11 -14.76
N LEU A 127 0.33 6.30 -14.25
CA LEU A 127 0.65 5.16 -13.38
C LEU A 127 1.71 4.20 -13.95
N PRO A 128 1.65 3.79 -15.23
CA PRO A 128 2.68 2.91 -15.80
C PRO A 128 4.08 3.52 -15.76
N ALA A 129 4.21 4.82 -16.03
CA ALA A 129 5.48 5.53 -15.95
C ALA A 129 5.98 5.64 -14.52
N CYS A 130 5.10 5.92 -13.57
CA CYS A 130 5.41 5.94 -12.14
C CYS A 130 5.96 4.57 -11.66
N TRP A 131 5.31 3.46 -12.03
CA TRP A 131 5.79 2.11 -11.69
C TRP A 131 7.14 1.78 -12.35
N ALA A 132 7.32 2.17 -13.61
CA ALA A 132 8.59 1.99 -14.33
C ALA A 132 9.73 2.76 -13.66
N ARG A 133 9.48 4.00 -13.23
CA ARG A 133 10.45 4.83 -12.51
C ARG A 133 10.87 4.18 -11.18
N HIS A 134 9.92 3.69 -10.38
CA HIS A 134 10.23 2.98 -9.13
C HIS A 134 11.11 1.76 -9.39
N ARG A 135 10.79 0.97 -10.41
CA ARG A 135 11.58 -0.22 -10.80
C ARG A 135 13.00 0.16 -11.24
N GLN A 136 13.12 1.14 -12.11
CA GLN A 136 14.42 1.62 -12.59
C GLN A 136 15.33 2.10 -11.46
N TYR A 137 14.76 2.84 -10.51
CA TYR A 137 15.53 3.33 -9.37
C TYR A 137 15.95 2.20 -8.42
N GLN A 138 15.08 1.21 -8.21
CA GLN A 138 15.45 0.02 -7.45
C GLN A 138 16.58 -0.77 -8.13
N GLU A 139 16.51 -0.99 -9.42
CA GLU A 139 17.53 -1.71 -10.19
C GLU A 139 18.89 -0.97 -10.09
N ALA A 140 18.89 0.34 -10.25
CA ALA A 140 20.09 1.16 -10.11
C ALA A 140 20.65 1.12 -8.68
N LEU A 141 19.79 1.21 -7.65
CA LEU A 141 20.20 1.09 -6.24
C LEU A 141 20.82 -0.28 -5.96
N ILE A 142 20.20 -1.36 -6.41
CA ILE A 142 20.70 -2.73 -6.20
C ILE A 142 22.04 -2.93 -6.90
N ALA A 143 22.19 -2.45 -8.13
CA ALA A 143 23.47 -2.51 -8.85
C ALA A 143 24.59 -1.77 -8.08
N GLY A 144 24.30 -0.60 -7.53
CA GLY A 144 25.24 0.13 -6.67
C GLY A 144 25.59 -0.60 -5.38
N LEU A 145 24.61 -1.18 -4.71
CA LEU A 145 24.82 -1.97 -3.48
C LEU A 145 25.68 -3.22 -3.77
N GLN A 146 25.40 -3.93 -4.85
CA GLN A 146 26.17 -5.10 -5.26
C GLN A 146 27.63 -4.74 -5.62
N ALA A 147 27.84 -3.59 -6.27
CA ALA A 147 29.20 -3.10 -6.55
C ALA A 147 29.99 -2.79 -5.25
N MET A 148 29.30 -2.52 -4.14
CA MET A 148 29.89 -2.35 -2.82
C MET A 148 30.01 -3.66 -2.02
N GLY A 149 29.62 -4.81 -2.59
CA GLY A 149 29.64 -6.11 -1.92
C GLY A 149 28.43 -6.33 -0.97
N LEU A 150 27.37 -5.53 -1.12
CA LEU A 150 26.13 -5.70 -0.36
C LEU A 150 25.08 -6.44 -1.19
N GLU A 151 24.29 -7.29 -0.55
CA GLU A 151 23.28 -8.10 -1.22
C GLU A 151 21.86 -7.73 -0.75
N PRO A 152 20.87 -7.71 -1.65
CA PRO A 152 19.48 -7.57 -1.25
C PRO A 152 19.02 -8.81 -0.47
N VAL A 153 18.05 -8.63 0.44
CA VAL A 153 17.45 -9.74 1.19
C VAL A 153 16.60 -10.61 0.24
N VAL A 154 15.93 -9.99 -0.72
CA VAL A 154 15.11 -10.71 -1.71
C VAL A 154 15.96 -11.02 -2.93
N ASP A 155 16.35 -12.28 -3.08
CA ASP A 155 17.25 -12.72 -4.17
C ASP A 155 16.53 -12.71 -5.53
N ASP A 156 15.29 -13.24 -5.61
CA ASP A 156 14.51 -13.24 -6.84
C ASP A 156 14.00 -11.82 -7.18
N SER A 157 14.49 -11.28 -8.30
CA SER A 157 14.11 -9.95 -8.77
C SER A 157 12.61 -9.77 -9.04
N LYS A 158 11.88 -10.87 -9.33
CA LYS A 158 10.43 -10.84 -9.58
C LYS A 158 9.62 -10.64 -8.30
N LEU A 159 10.19 -11.02 -7.16
CA LEU A 159 9.58 -10.89 -5.85
C LEU A 159 10.01 -9.61 -5.11
N ARG A 160 10.87 -8.80 -5.71
CA ARG A 160 11.28 -7.52 -5.12
C ARG A 160 10.18 -6.48 -5.23
N LEU A 161 9.96 -5.77 -4.12
CA LEU A 161 9.04 -4.64 -4.05
C LEU A 161 9.76 -3.37 -4.56
N PRO A 162 9.42 -2.81 -5.74
CA PRO A 162 10.16 -1.68 -6.31
C PRO A 162 10.35 -0.47 -5.40
N PRO A 163 9.35 -0.01 -4.61
CA PRO A 163 9.53 1.16 -3.74
C PRO A 163 10.31 0.90 -2.45
N LEU A 164 10.76 -0.34 -2.17
CA LEU A 164 11.45 -0.68 -0.93
C LEU A 164 12.51 -1.74 -1.15
N THR A 165 13.73 -1.46 -0.71
CA THR A 165 14.86 -2.40 -0.78
C THR A 165 15.38 -2.68 0.63
N THR A 166 15.48 -3.96 0.97
CA THR A 166 16.15 -4.45 2.18
C THR A 166 17.48 -5.09 1.81
N VAL A 167 18.48 -4.88 2.64
CA VAL A 167 19.86 -5.29 2.40
C VAL A 167 20.32 -6.23 3.50
N LYS A 168 21.01 -7.31 3.13
CA LYS A 168 21.67 -8.21 4.08
C LYS A 168 22.80 -7.47 4.78
N ILE A 169 22.86 -7.58 6.09
CA ILE A 169 23.94 -6.99 6.88
C ILE A 169 25.11 -7.98 6.85
N PRO A 170 26.32 -7.56 6.43
CA PRO A 170 27.48 -8.42 6.48
C PRO A 170 27.81 -8.85 7.93
N ASP A 171 28.22 -10.11 8.14
CA ASP A 171 28.46 -10.69 9.47
C ASP A 171 29.45 -9.90 10.35
N HIS A 172 30.37 -9.18 9.73
CA HIS A 172 31.38 -8.38 10.42
C HIS A 172 30.93 -6.95 10.76
N VAL A 173 29.69 -6.57 10.45
CA VAL A 173 29.14 -5.23 10.65
C VAL A 173 28.21 -5.21 11.86
N ASP A 174 28.50 -4.38 12.83
CA ASP A 174 27.56 -4.02 13.90
C ASP A 174 26.55 -2.96 13.38
N GLU A 175 25.38 -3.44 12.94
CA GLU A 175 24.32 -2.57 12.38
C GLU A 175 23.89 -1.48 13.35
N ALA A 176 23.78 -1.81 14.63
CA ALA A 176 23.35 -0.84 15.64
C ALA A 176 24.38 0.30 15.82
N ALA A 177 25.66 -0.04 15.77
CA ALA A 177 26.73 0.95 15.84
C ALA A 177 26.75 1.85 14.58
N VAL A 178 26.61 1.26 13.38
CA VAL A 178 26.54 2.02 12.12
C VAL A 178 25.34 2.96 12.12
N ARG A 179 24.15 2.47 12.44
CA ARG A 179 22.93 3.29 12.51
C ARG A 179 23.06 4.44 13.50
N LYS A 180 23.69 4.21 14.66
CA LYS A 180 23.94 5.27 15.64
C LYS A 180 24.88 6.36 15.14
N GLN A 181 25.80 6.03 14.22
CA GLN A 181 26.72 7.01 13.61
C GLN A 181 26.04 7.86 12.53
N LEU A 182 24.96 7.35 11.92
CA LEU A 182 24.21 8.04 10.87
C LEU A 182 23.10 8.97 11.39
N LEU A 183 22.78 8.91 12.68
CA LEU A 183 21.80 9.77 13.39
C LEU A 183 22.49 10.95 14.06
#